data_1abeb07fa8f6695210f4ab5c085601a5
#
_entry.id   1abeb07fa8f6695210f4ab5c085601a5
#
_cell.length_a   1.000
_cell.length_b   1.000
_cell.length_c   1.000
_cell.angle_alpha   90.00
_cell.angle_beta   90.00
_cell.angle_gamma   90.00
#
_symmetry.space_group_name_H-M   'P 1'
#
loop_
_entity.id
_entity.type
_entity.pdbx_description
1 polymer ?
#
loop_
_entity_poly.entity_id
_entity_poly.type
_entity_poly.pdbx_seq_one_letter_code
_entity_poly.pdbx_strand_id
1 'polypeptide(L)'
;VLLAIDVGNTETKLGVFARKGNDGFGEPARTWRVTTERRCTADEFGVLFAAMFHRAQISPADVRSVVISSVVPQNDRELAQACEQCFHCSPHFFTATNQNLLAVRTERPKELGSDLAAAAIAASALYGAPTIVVSFGTATTFGAVARDGAFLGAAIAPGIQISIEALVARTAKLPHVALEAPESSIGVDTVTALQSGIVYGFVGQTEGMIVRMRRELGEDAKIVATGGLADIVARHTTVIEHVEPHLVLLGLYRYAQGLPVAENQTGPA
;
A
#
# COMPACT_ATOMS: atom_id res chain seq x y z
N VAL A 1 -16.36 5.34 -13.32
CA VAL A 1 -15.37 4.54 -12.57
C VAL A 1 -14.80 5.35 -11.41
N LEU A 2 -14.20 4.68 -10.43
CA LEU A 2 -13.41 5.27 -9.35
C LEU A 2 -11.93 5.12 -9.68
N LEU A 3 -11.15 6.17 -9.47
CA LEU A 3 -9.69 6.14 -9.47
C LEU A 3 -9.19 6.21 -8.01
N ALA A 4 -8.47 5.18 -7.57
CA ALA A 4 -7.76 5.17 -6.29
C ALA A 4 -6.26 5.40 -6.55
N ILE A 5 -5.64 6.28 -5.80
CA ILE A 5 -4.22 6.63 -5.91
C ILE A 5 -3.57 6.48 -4.54
N ASP A 6 -2.49 5.71 -4.46
CA ASP A 6 -1.65 5.55 -3.27
C ASP A 6 -0.27 6.12 -3.55
N VAL A 7 0.03 7.27 -2.95
CA VAL A 7 1.30 8.00 -3.12
C VAL A 7 2.24 7.63 -1.99
N GLY A 8 3.06 6.61 -2.23
CA GLY A 8 4.13 6.20 -1.33
C GLY A 8 5.43 7.00 -1.55
N ASN A 9 6.40 6.87 -0.64
CA ASN A 9 7.69 7.58 -0.74
C ASN A 9 8.55 7.17 -1.92
N THR A 10 8.42 5.95 -2.42
CA THR A 10 9.22 5.39 -3.52
C THR A 10 8.37 5.15 -4.77
N GLU A 11 7.15 4.68 -4.59
CA GLU A 11 6.25 4.33 -5.68
C GLU A 11 4.86 4.91 -5.46
N THR A 12 4.26 5.38 -6.55
CA THR A 12 2.84 5.74 -6.60
C THR A 12 2.09 4.63 -7.34
N LYS A 13 1.05 4.10 -6.71
CA LYS A 13 0.17 3.06 -7.27
C LYS A 13 -1.18 3.66 -7.61
N LEU A 14 -1.72 3.28 -8.76
CA LEU A 14 -3.04 3.72 -9.19
C LEU A 14 -3.90 2.49 -9.51
N GLY A 15 -5.18 2.58 -9.20
CA GLY A 15 -6.15 1.54 -9.53
C GLY A 15 -7.47 2.14 -10.01
N VAL A 16 -7.97 1.64 -11.13
CA VAL A 16 -9.29 2.00 -11.65
C VAL A 16 -10.26 0.89 -11.32
N PHE A 17 -11.37 1.25 -10.67
CA PHE A 17 -12.41 0.33 -10.25
C PHE A 17 -13.72 0.63 -10.96
N ALA A 18 -14.39 -0.41 -11.45
CA ALA A 18 -15.78 -0.30 -11.83
C ALA A 18 -16.61 -0.04 -10.56
N ARG A 19 -17.47 0.99 -10.58
CA ARG A 19 -18.38 1.23 -9.45
C ARG A 19 -19.49 0.18 -9.50
N LYS A 20 -19.36 -0.87 -8.73
CA LYS A 20 -20.44 -1.84 -8.44
C LYS A 20 -21.25 -1.34 -7.25
N GLY A 21 -22.53 -1.70 -7.19
CA GLY A 21 -23.38 -1.38 -6.03
C GLY A 21 -22.75 -1.90 -4.72
N ASN A 22 -23.35 -1.54 -3.59
CA ASN A 22 -22.82 -1.59 -2.22
C ASN A 22 -22.26 -2.93 -1.67
N ASP A 23 -22.20 -3.99 -2.45
CA ASP A 23 -21.97 -5.34 -1.95
C ASP A 23 -20.64 -5.94 -2.45
N GLY A 24 -19.51 -5.45 -1.95
CA GLY A 24 -18.26 -6.17 -2.08
C GLY A 24 -17.04 -5.36 -2.51
N PHE A 25 -15.86 -5.96 -2.32
CA PHE A 25 -14.60 -5.50 -2.91
C PHE A 25 -14.61 -5.80 -4.41
N GLY A 26 -14.45 -4.77 -5.23
CA GLY A 26 -14.18 -4.94 -6.65
C GLY A 26 -12.68 -5.12 -6.87
N GLU A 27 -12.28 -6.05 -7.72
CA GLU A 27 -10.92 -6.04 -8.25
C GLU A 27 -10.71 -4.80 -9.11
N PRO A 28 -9.51 -4.18 -9.07
CA PRO A 28 -9.20 -3.10 -9.97
C PRO A 28 -9.21 -3.60 -11.42
N ALA A 29 -9.97 -2.94 -12.29
CA ALA A 29 -10.01 -3.24 -13.72
C ALA A 29 -8.65 -3.01 -14.38
N ARG A 30 -7.88 -2.05 -13.86
CA ARG A 30 -6.51 -1.74 -14.25
C ARG A 30 -5.74 -1.18 -13.06
N THR A 31 -4.46 -1.52 -13.00
CA THR A 31 -3.51 -0.94 -12.05
C THR A 31 -2.27 -0.44 -12.77
N TRP A 32 -1.66 0.58 -12.22
CA TRP A 32 -0.36 1.09 -12.65
C TRP A 32 0.52 1.35 -11.44
N ARG A 33 1.81 1.33 -11.67
CA ARG A 33 2.84 1.64 -10.70
C ARG A 33 3.89 2.51 -11.37
N VAL A 34 4.18 3.63 -10.74
CA VAL A 34 5.21 4.57 -11.20
C VAL A 34 6.10 4.98 -10.03
N THR A 35 7.31 5.39 -10.34
CA THR A 35 8.21 5.98 -9.34
C THR A 35 7.60 7.27 -8.81
N THR A 36 7.69 7.51 -7.51
CA THR A 36 7.25 8.76 -6.91
C THR A 36 8.35 9.81 -7.04
N GLU A 37 8.10 10.80 -7.89
CA GLU A 37 8.92 12.00 -7.98
C GLU A 37 8.45 13.02 -6.95
N ARG A 38 9.36 13.52 -6.10
CA ARG A 38 9.02 14.43 -4.99
C ARG A 38 8.66 15.84 -5.44
N ARG A 39 8.89 16.19 -6.69
CA ARG A 39 8.62 17.52 -7.27
C ARG A 39 8.02 17.34 -8.66
N CYS A 40 6.83 16.76 -8.72
CA CYS A 40 6.07 16.60 -9.94
C CYS A 40 5.07 17.76 -10.04
N THR A 41 5.00 18.40 -11.20
CA THR A 41 4.03 19.47 -11.49
C THR A 41 2.66 18.86 -11.86
N ALA A 42 1.61 19.67 -11.82
CA ALA A 42 0.29 19.24 -12.26
C ALA A 42 0.28 18.80 -13.74
N ASP A 43 1.05 19.47 -14.59
CA ASP A 43 1.13 19.13 -16.02
C ASP A 43 1.83 17.77 -16.24
N GLU A 44 2.90 17.46 -15.48
CA GLU A 44 3.58 16.16 -15.54
C GLU A 44 2.64 15.02 -15.10
N PHE A 45 1.89 15.20 -14.01
CA PHE A 45 0.83 14.26 -13.64
C PHE A 45 -0.23 14.13 -14.72
N GLY A 46 -0.64 15.24 -15.36
CA GLY A 46 -1.60 15.26 -16.45
C GLY A 46 -1.14 14.43 -17.65
N VAL A 47 0.12 14.59 -18.08
CA VAL A 47 0.73 13.78 -19.14
C VAL A 47 0.75 12.30 -18.75
N LEU A 48 1.12 11.99 -17.51
CA LEU A 48 1.13 10.62 -16.99
C LEU A 48 -0.27 9.99 -17.04
N PHE A 49 -1.29 10.69 -16.53
CA PHE A 49 -2.67 10.22 -16.56
C PHE A 49 -3.17 10.01 -17.99
N ALA A 50 -2.93 10.98 -18.89
CA ALA A 50 -3.33 10.86 -20.29
C ALA A 50 -2.72 9.62 -20.95
N ALA A 51 -1.41 9.37 -20.74
CA ALA A 51 -0.72 8.22 -21.29
C ALA A 51 -1.28 6.88 -20.74
N MET A 52 -1.50 6.80 -19.42
CA MET A 52 -2.03 5.60 -18.77
C MET A 52 -3.45 5.27 -19.25
N PHE A 53 -4.32 6.24 -19.24
CA PHE A 53 -5.72 6.08 -19.62
C PHE A 53 -5.87 5.77 -21.12
N HIS A 54 -5.11 6.44 -21.98
CA HIS A 54 -5.07 6.15 -23.41
C HIS A 54 -4.65 4.70 -23.68
N ARG A 55 -3.55 4.25 -23.08
CA ARG A 55 -3.06 2.85 -23.24
C ARG A 55 -4.03 1.80 -22.70
N ALA A 56 -4.80 2.13 -21.68
CA ALA A 56 -5.82 1.25 -21.13
C ALA A 56 -7.15 1.32 -21.86
N GLN A 57 -7.31 2.22 -22.82
CA GLN A 57 -8.57 2.49 -23.54
C GLN A 57 -9.71 2.87 -22.57
N ILE A 58 -9.38 3.60 -21.52
CA ILE A 58 -10.34 4.13 -20.55
C ILE A 58 -10.47 5.63 -20.78
N SER A 59 -11.71 6.12 -20.92
CA SER A 59 -11.94 7.56 -21.05
C SER A 59 -11.73 8.27 -19.70
N PRO A 60 -10.91 9.33 -19.62
CA PRO A 60 -10.84 10.16 -18.42
C PRO A 60 -12.20 10.68 -17.96
N ALA A 61 -13.12 10.95 -18.92
CA ALA A 61 -14.48 11.39 -18.64
C ALA A 61 -15.35 10.34 -17.91
N ASP A 62 -14.92 9.07 -17.86
CA ASP A 62 -15.62 8.02 -17.10
C ASP A 62 -15.26 8.04 -15.61
N VAL A 63 -14.21 8.76 -15.21
CA VAL A 63 -13.84 8.91 -13.81
C VAL A 63 -14.82 9.84 -13.12
N ARG A 64 -15.52 9.32 -12.11
CA ARG A 64 -16.55 10.04 -11.35
C ARG A 64 -16.12 10.36 -9.93
N SER A 65 -15.05 9.77 -9.48
CA SER A 65 -14.50 9.97 -8.14
C SER A 65 -13.01 9.61 -8.13
N VAL A 66 -12.24 10.40 -7.43
CA VAL A 66 -10.81 10.15 -7.18
C VAL A 66 -10.61 10.14 -5.67
N VAL A 67 -9.93 9.09 -5.16
CA VAL A 67 -9.53 8.99 -3.75
C VAL A 67 -8.03 8.80 -3.69
N ILE A 68 -7.37 9.60 -2.86
CA ILE A 68 -5.91 9.64 -2.74
C ILE A 68 -5.51 9.32 -1.29
N SER A 69 -4.63 8.34 -1.11
CA SER A 69 -3.78 8.18 0.06
C SER A 69 -2.43 8.78 -0.28
N SER A 70 -1.90 9.67 0.54
CA SER A 70 -0.60 10.28 0.31
C SER A 70 0.22 10.33 1.59
N VAL A 71 1.48 9.87 1.49
CA VAL A 71 2.51 10.08 2.50
C VAL A 71 3.61 11.03 2.00
N VAL A 72 3.34 11.75 0.90
CA VAL A 72 4.23 12.74 0.26
C VAL A 72 3.48 14.08 0.08
N PRO A 73 3.26 14.85 1.16
CA PRO A 73 2.43 16.06 1.13
C PRO A 73 2.89 17.12 0.11
N GLN A 74 4.15 17.09 -0.31
CA GLN A 74 4.68 18.03 -1.30
C GLN A 74 4.00 17.91 -2.67
N ASN A 75 3.45 16.74 -2.99
CA ASN A 75 2.79 16.47 -4.27
C ASN A 75 1.28 16.68 -4.23
N ASP A 76 0.68 16.81 -3.05
CA ASP A 76 -0.77 16.74 -2.88
C ASP A 76 -1.51 17.82 -3.66
N ARG A 77 -0.99 19.06 -3.64
CA ARG A 77 -1.58 20.19 -4.36
C ARG A 77 -1.54 19.98 -5.88
N GLU A 78 -0.37 19.64 -6.39
CA GLU A 78 -0.17 19.45 -7.83
C GLU A 78 -0.97 18.24 -8.36
N LEU A 79 -1.01 17.18 -7.56
CA LEU A 79 -1.80 15.99 -7.87
C LEU A 79 -3.31 16.29 -7.87
N ALA A 80 -3.79 17.09 -6.91
CA ALA A 80 -5.18 17.53 -6.89
C ALA A 80 -5.54 18.35 -8.13
N GLN A 81 -4.69 19.31 -8.49
CA GLN A 81 -4.89 20.13 -9.69
C GLN A 81 -4.91 19.28 -10.96
N ALA A 82 -4.00 18.31 -11.09
CA ALA A 82 -3.99 17.38 -12.22
C ALA A 82 -5.29 16.55 -12.31
N CYS A 83 -5.79 16.07 -11.17
CA CYS A 83 -7.06 15.35 -11.13
C CYS A 83 -8.24 16.23 -11.59
N GLU A 84 -8.31 17.48 -11.15
CA GLU A 84 -9.34 18.42 -11.57
C GLU A 84 -9.28 18.72 -13.07
N GLN A 85 -8.07 18.92 -13.60
CA GLN A 85 -7.87 19.18 -15.04
C GLN A 85 -8.21 17.97 -15.91
N CYS A 86 -7.79 16.77 -15.50
CA CYS A 86 -7.93 15.57 -16.33
C CYS A 86 -9.27 14.86 -16.17
N PHE A 87 -9.85 14.88 -14.98
CA PHE A 87 -11.05 14.10 -14.64
C PHE A 87 -12.25 14.98 -14.28
N HIS A 88 -12.10 16.30 -14.23
CA HIS A 88 -13.14 17.26 -13.88
C HIS A 88 -13.82 16.95 -12.53
N CYS A 89 -13.07 16.41 -11.60
CA CYS A 89 -13.53 16.16 -10.24
C CYS A 89 -12.41 16.42 -9.22
N SER A 90 -12.76 17.02 -8.08
CA SER A 90 -11.83 17.24 -6.99
C SER A 90 -11.58 15.92 -6.26
N PRO A 91 -10.33 15.55 -5.99
CA PRO A 91 -10.02 14.31 -5.30
C PRO A 91 -10.33 14.39 -3.80
N HIS A 92 -10.69 13.26 -3.22
CA HIS A 92 -10.81 13.09 -1.77
C HIS A 92 -9.49 12.54 -1.20
N PHE A 93 -8.82 13.31 -0.35
CA PHE A 93 -7.65 12.83 0.36
C PHE A 93 -8.10 12.01 1.57
N PHE A 94 -7.77 10.73 1.54
CA PHE A 94 -8.02 9.80 2.63
C PHE A 94 -6.98 9.96 3.74
N THR A 95 -7.42 10.00 4.98
CA THR A 95 -6.57 9.97 6.17
C THR A 95 -7.14 9.00 7.20
N ALA A 96 -6.33 8.59 8.15
CA ALA A 96 -6.79 7.72 9.23
C ALA A 96 -7.92 8.34 10.08
N THR A 97 -8.09 9.66 10.04
CA THR A 97 -9.03 10.41 10.91
C THR A 97 -10.24 10.99 10.20
N ASN A 98 -10.30 10.97 8.86
CA ASN A 98 -11.47 11.47 8.11
C ASN A 98 -12.37 10.34 7.57
N GLN A 99 -12.33 9.18 8.21
CA GLN A 99 -13.07 7.99 7.86
C GLN A 99 -13.77 7.38 9.09
N ASN A 100 -14.75 6.52 8.86
CA ASN A 100 -15.54 5.86 9.90
C ASN A 100 -15.51 4.31 9.80
N LEU A 101 -14.63 3.76 8.96
CA LEU A 101 -14.51 2.34 8.71
C LEU A 101 -13.52 1.62 9.65
N LEU A 102 -12.62 2.38 10.29
CA LEU A 102 -11.58 1.89 11.18
C LEU A 102 -11.52 2.78 12.43
N ALA A 103 -11.84 2.24 13.58
CA ALA A 103 -11.58 2.92 14.85
C ALA A 103 -10.06 2.91 15.13
N VAL A 104 -9.45 4.06 15.36
CA VAL A 104 -8.01 4.17 15.63
C VAL A 104 -7.81 4.44 17.12
N ARG A 105 -7.20 3.49 17.83
CA ARG A 105 -6.95 3.53 19.30
C ARG A 105 -5.49 3.77 19.64
N THR A 106 -4.77 4.47 18.79
CA THR A 106 -3.41 4.91 19.11
C THR A 106 -3.46 6.20 19.91
N GLU A 107 -2.39 6.51 20.65
CA GLU A 107 -2.29 7.77 21.41
C GLU A 107 -2.40 9.01 20.49
N ARG A 108 -1.94 8.88 19.25
CA ARG A 108 -1.91 9.95 18.25
C ARG A 108 -2.49 9.48 16.92
N PRO A 109 -3.82 9.41 16.79
CA PRO A 109 -4.46 8.89 15.58
C PRO A 109 -4.08 9.60 14.28
N LYS A 110 -3.71 10.88 14.35
CA LYS A 110 -3.27 11.67 13.19
C LYS A 110 -1.89 11.27 12.64
N GLU A 111 -1.07 10.57 13.44
CA GLU A 111 0.24 10.10 13.01
C GLU A 111 0.18 8.76 12.27
N LEU A 112 -0.98 8.10 12.27
CA LEU A 112 -1.16 6.87 11.48
C LEU A 112 -1.15 7.19 9.99
N GLY A 113 -0.22 6.57 9.26
CA GLY A 113 -0.11 6.71 7.81
C GLY A 113 -1.41 6.30 7.10
N SER A 114 -1.79 7.07 6.09
CA SER A 114 -3.01 6.81 5.32
C SER A 114 -2.95 5.45 4.61
N ASP A 115 -1.79 5.07 4.10
CA ASP A 115 -1.53 3.78 3.47
C ASP A 115 -1.80 2.60 4.41
N LEU A 116 -1.27 2.66 5.64
CA LEU A 116 -1.47 1.61 6.64
C LEU A 116 -2.92 1.56 7.13
N ALA A 117 -3.58 2.71 7.29
CA ALA A 117 -4.99 2.76 7.65
C ALA A 117 -5.88 2.15 6.55
N ALA A 118 -5.64 2.50 5.28
CA ALA A 118 -6.36 1.92 4.14
C ALA A 118 -6.13 0.40 4.05
N ALA A 119 -4.89 -0.06 4.20
CA ALA A 119 -4.56 -1.48 4.21
C ALA A 119 -5.28 -2.22 5.35
N ALA A 120 -5.34 -1.64 6.56
CA ALA A 120 -6.05 -2.22 7.70
C ALA A 120 -7.56 -2.34 7.46
N ILE A 121 -8.19 -1.33 6.86
CA ILE A 121 -9.60 -1.36 6.45
C ILE A 121 -9.85 -2.54 5.49
N ALA A 122 -9.04 -2.66 4.44
CA ALA A 122 -9.20 -3.73 3.46
C ALA A 122 -8.97 -5.11 4.06
N ALA A 123 -7.89 -5.29 4.82
CA ALA A 123 -7.54 -6.57 5.44
C ALA A 123 -8.64 -7.08 6.37
N SER A 124 -9.14 -6.22 7.27
CA SER A 124 -10.21 -6.58 8.20
C SER A 124 -11.51 -6.93 7.48
N ALA A 125 -11.82 -6.21 6.40
CA ALA A 125 -13.07 -6.44 5.67
C ALA A 125 -13.00 -7.67 4.76
N LEU A 126 -11.82 -8.04 4.23
CA LEU A 126 -11.63 -9.21 3.37
C LEU A 126 -11.44 -10.51 4.17
N TYR A 127 -10.66 -10.44 5.25
CA TYR A 127 -10.18 -11.63 5.94
C TYR A 127 -10.67 -11.73 7.39
N GLY A 128 -11.36 -10.69 7.88
CA GLY A 128 -11.87 -10.62 9.26
C GLY A 128 -10.84 -10.06 10.24
N ALA A 129 -11.28 -9.91 11.49
CA ALA A 129 -10.47 -9.44 12.62
C ALA A 129 -10.48 -10.50 13.74
N PRO A 130 -9.41 -10.65 14.52
CA PRO A 130 -8.21 -9.82 14.55
C PRO A 130 -7.28 -10.08 13.36
N THR A 131 -6.51 -9.05 12.94
CA THR A 131 -5.64 -9.12 11.76
C THR A 131 -4.32 -8.40 12.00
N ILE A 132 -3.23 -8.97 11.50
CA ILE A 132 -1.93 -8.30 11.40
C ILE A 132 -1.67 -8.03 9.91
N VAL A 133 -1.53 -6.76 9.55
CA VAL A 133 -1.16 -6.34 8.21
C VAL A 133 0.34 -6.15 8.13
N VAL A 134 1.01 -6.90 7.26
CA VAL A 134 2.45 -6.75 7.03
C VAL A 134 2.67 -6.11 5.66
N SER A 135 3.22 -4.90 5.64
CA SER A 135 3.55 -4.21 4.39
C SER A 135 5.06 -4.21 4.13
N PHE A 136 5.47 -4.79 3.01
CA PHE A 136 6.86 -4.84 2.55
C PHE A 136 7.11 -3.76 1.51
N GLY A 137 7.24 -2.53 1.96
CA GLY A 137 7.51 -1.33 1.17
C GLY A 137 8.89 -0.73 1.44
N THR A 138 8.97 0.60 1.36
CA THR A 138 10.14 1.40 1.76
C THR A 138 10.54 1.11 3.22
N ALA A 139 9.54 1.00 4.10
CA ALA A 139 9.66 0.37 5.42
C ALA A 139 8.93 -0.97 5.42
N THR A 140 9.31 -1.87 6.34
CA THR A 140 8.50 -3.04 6.68
C THR A 140 7.64 -2.65 7.88
N THR A 141 6.31 -2.64 7.71
CA THR A 141 5.39 -2.27 8.78
C THR A 141 4.49 -3.44 9.17
N PHE A 142 4.15 -3.51 10.46
CA PHE A 142 3.26 -4.51 11.03
C PHE A 142 2.13 -3.77 11.74
N GLY A 143 0.96 -3.69 11.12
CA GLY A 143 -0.21 -3.02 11.70
C GLY A 143 -1.12 -4.02 12.41
N ALA A 144 -1.55 -3.69 13.64
CA ALA A 144 -2.37 -4.54 14.48
C ALA A 144 -3.82 -4.08 14.50
N VAL A 145 -4.75 -4.94 14.09
CA VAL A 145 -6.19 -4.73 14.17
C VAL A 145 -6.78 -5.72 15.18
N ALA A 146 -7.44 -5.21 16.19
CA ALA A 146 -8.08 -5.99 17.25
C ALA A 146 -9.34 -6.71 16.75
N ARG A 147 -9.84 -7.66 17.54
CA ARG A 147 -11.04 -8.46 17.25
C ARG A 147 -12.30 -7.62 17.00
N ASP A 148 -12.41 -6.47 17.62
CA ASP A 148 -13.52 -5.53 17.41
C ASP A 148 -13.32 -4.60 16.20
N GLY A 149 -12.28 -4.84 15.39
CA GLY A 149 -11.95 -4.07 14.20
C GLY A 149 -11.17 -2.78 14.46
N ALA A 150 -10.76 -2.48 15.70
CA ALA A 150 -10.00 -1.27 16.00
C ALA A 150 -8.51 -1.45 15.70
N PHE A 151 -7.88 -0.44 15.09
CA PHE A 151 -6.43 -0.37 14.91
C PHE A 151 -5.77 0.02 16.24
N LEU A 152 -4.89 -0.85 16.75
CA LEU A 152 -4.24 -0.65 18.05
C LEU A 152 -2.88 0.03 17.96
N GLY A 153 -2.18 -0.17 16.86
CA GLY A 153 -0.81 0.33 16.69
C GLY A 153 -0.05 -0.44 15.64
N ALA A 154 1.23 -0.10 15.50
CA ALA A 154 2.11 -0.73 14.52
C ALA A 154 3.54 -0.85 15.03
N ALA A 155 4.29 -1.78 14.44
CA ALA A 155 5.74 -1.78 14.46
C ALA A 155 6.28 -1.37 13.09
N ILE A 156 7.38 -0.61 13.07
CA ILE A 156 8.04 -0.13 11.84
C ILE A 156 9.49 -0.58 11.89
N ALA A 157 9.92 -1.24 10.84
CA ALA A 157 11.31 -1.68 10.65
C ALA A 157 11.83 -1.17 9.29
N PRO A 158 13.16 -1.13 9.09
CA PRO A 158 13.70 -0.83 7.76
C PRO A 158 13.16 -1.81 6.72
N GLY A 159 12.85 -1.30 5.51
CA GLY A 159 12.46 -2.15 4.39
C GLY A 159 13.64 -2.96 3.83
N ILE A 160 13.33 -4.02 3.10
CA ILE A 160 14.33 -4.94 2.53
C ILE A 160 15.31 -4.16 1.64
N GLN A 161 14.78 -3.36 0.71
CA GLN A 161 15.60 -2.62 -0.26
C GLN A 161 16.53 -1.60 0.44
N ILE A 162 16.01 -0.82 1.39
CA ILE A 162 16.81 0.15 2.17
C ILE A 162 17.92 -0.57 2.96
N SER A 163 17.63 -1.75 3.53
CA SER A 163 18.61 -2.53 4.28
C SER A 163 19.75 -3.02 3.39
N ILE A 164 19.44 -3.47 2.17
CA ILE A 164 20.44 -3.86 1.17
C ILE A 164 21.31 -2.66 0.79
N GLU A 165 20.68 -1.55 0.42
CA GLU A 165 21.37 -0.34 0.01
C GLU A 165 22.28 0.21 1.12
N ALA A 166 21.80 0.23 2.37
CA ALA A 166 22.59 0.66 3.51
C ALA A 166 23.80 -0.26 3.77
N LEU A 167 23.63 -1.58 3.63
CA LEU A 167 24.69 -2.56 3.80
C LEU A 167 25.78 -2.39 2.74
N VAL A 168 25.38 -2.33 1.46
CA VAL A 168 26.31 -2.16 0.33
C VAL A 168 27.01 -0.81 0.38
N ALA A 169 26.30 0.27 0.69
CA ALA A 169 26.89 1.62 0.76
C ALA A 169 27.90 1.78 1.92
N ARG A 170 27.82 0.96 2.96
CA ARG A 170 28.71 1.02 4.15
C ARG A 170 29.85 0.01 4.12
N THR A 171 29.95 -0.80 3.06
CA THR A 171 30.97 -1.84 2.95
C THR A 171 31.74 -1.70 1.64
N ALA A 172 33.07 -1.86 1.71
CA ALA A 172 33.95 -1.64 0.57
C ALA A 172 33.96 -2.81 -0.46
N LYS A 173 33.46 -3.98 -0.07
CA LYS A 173 33.62 -5.22 -0.87
C LYS A 173 32.34 -6.00 -1.13
N LEU A 174 31.20 -5.58 -0.56
CA LEU A 174 29.96 -6.30 -0.80
C LEU A 174 29.31 -5.85 -2.11
N PRO A 175 29.02 -6.80 -3.02
CA PRO A 175 28.39 -6.50 -4.30
C PRO A 175 26.88 -6.27 -4.12
N HIS A 176 26.26 -5.62 -5.12
CA HIS A 176 24.81 -5.71 -5.29
C HIS A 176 24.44 -7.13 -5.69
N VAL A 177 23.47 -7.71 -5.00
CA VAL A 177 22.96 -9.04 -5.26
C VAL A 177 21.49 -8.99 -5.68
N ALA A 178 21.07 -9.93 -6.51
CA ALA A 178 19.65 -10.14 -6.80
C ALA A 178 18.93 -10.59 -5.53
N LEU A 179 17.72 -10.09 -5.31
CA LEU A 179 16.89 -10.47 -4.18
C LEU A 179 16.20 -11.81 -4.46
N GLU A 180 16.96 -12.88 -4.27
CA GLU A 180 16.55 -14.26 -4.48
C GLU A 180 17.02 -15.10 -3.28
N ALA A 181 16.20 -16.05 -2.86
CA ALA A 181 16.58 -16.95 -1.78
C ALA A 181 17.57 -17.99 -2.30
N PRO A 182 18.72 -18.20 -1.64
CA PRO A 182 19.60 -19.30 -1.98
C PRO A 182 19.00 -20.64 -1.53
N GLU A 183 19.50 -21.74 -2.09
CA GLU A 183 19.04 -23.10 -1.72
C GLU A 183 19.29 -23.45 -0.24
N SER A 184 20.33 -22.87 0.36
CA SER A 184 20.71 -23.09 1.76
C SER A 184 20.79 -21.79 2.54
N SER A 185 20.39 -21.84 3.80
CA SER A 185 20.58 -20.71 4.74
C SER A 185 22.05 -20.47 5.09
N ILE A 186 22.93 -21.43 4.84
CA ILE A 186 24.38 -21.26 5.00
C ILE A 186 24.96 -20.97 3.61
N GLY A 187 25.28 -19.67 3.36
CA GLY A 187 25.94 -19.26 2.13
C GLY A 187 27.39 -19.71 2.08
N VAL A 188 27.84 -20.22 0.95
CA VAL A 188 29.20 -20.74 0.74
C VAL A 188 30.13 -19.74 0.03
N ASP A 189 29.59 -18.61 -0.40
CA ASP A 189 30.30 -17.47 -0.96
C ASP A 189 29.61 -16.15 -0.54
N THR A 190 30.20 -15.00 -0.90
CA THR A 190 29.68 -13.69 -0.50
C THR A 190 28.28 -13.42 -1.04
N VAL A 191 27.96 -13.85 -2.24
CA VAL A 191 26.66 -13.62 -2.88
C VAL A 191 25.58 -14.41 -2.16
N THR A 192 25.77 -15.72 -2.02
CA THR A 192 24.80 -16.59 -1.33
C THR A 192 24.67 -16.27 0.14
N ALA A 193 25.76 -15.84 0.81
CA ALA A 193 25.71 -15.37 2.19
C ALA A 193 24.88 -14.08 2.35
N LEU A 194 25.01 -13.11 1.44
CA LEU A 194 24.19 -11.90 1.41
C LEU A 194 22.73 -12.24 1.12
N GLN A 195 22.46 -13.04 0.11
CA GLN A 195 21.10 -13.46 -0.25
C GLN A 195 20.41 -14.17 0.91
N SER A 196 21.11 -15.09 1.57
CA SER A 196 20.62 -15.80 2.76
C SER A 196 20.29 -14.82 3.91
N GLY A 197 21.25 -13.99 4.29
CA GLY A 197 21.08 -13.03 5.38
C GLY A 197 19.95 -12.05 5.15
N ILE A 198 19.75 -11.62 3.88
CA ILE A 198 18.67 -10.72 3.50
C ILE A 198 17.33 -11.46 3.52
N VAL A 199 17.17 -12.50 2.70
CA VAL A 199 15.86 -13.14 2.53
C VAL A 199 15.42 -13.84 3.81
N TYR A 200 16.24 -14.75 4.34
CA TYR A 200 15.88 -15.49 5.54
C TYR A 200 15.94 -14.64 6.83
N GLY A 201 16.74 -13.57 6.83
CA GLY A 201 16.71 -12.58 7.92
C GLY A 201 15.37 -11.84 7.98
N PHE A 202 14.81 -11.41 6.85
CA PHE A 202 13.49 -10.77 6.82
C PHE A 202 12.35 -11.77 7.08
N VAL A 203 12.46 -13.01 6.64
CA VAL A 203 11.55 -14.10 7.02
C VAL A 203 11.53 -14.25 8.56
N GLY A 204 12.70 -14.42 9.18
CA GLY A 204 12.80 -14.57 10.63
C GLY A 204 12.33 -13.34 11.42
N GLN A 205 12.60 -12.12 10.92
CA GLN A 205 12.04 -10.89 11.48
C GLN A 205 10.52 -10.91 11.44
N THR A 206 9.94 -11.27 10.29
CA THR A 206 8.49 -11.34 10.11
C THR A 206 7.84 -12.34 11.05
N GLU A 207 8.35 -13.56 11.10
CA GLU A 207 7.88 -14.61 12.00
C GLU A 207 7.98 -14.19 13.47
N GLY A 208 9.14 -13.63 13.87
CA GLY A 208 9.36 -13.17 15.23
C GLY A 208 8.44 -12.03 15.65
N MET A 209 8.09 -11.10 14.74
CA MET A 209 7.13 -10.03 15.02
C MET A 209 5.70 -10.55 15.10
N ILE A 210 5.29 -11.41 14.17
CA ILE A 210 3.95 -12.01 14.16
C ILE A 210 3.70 -12.80 15.45
N VAL A 211 4.65 -13.63 15.89
CA VAL A 211 4.54 -14.38 17.14
C VAL A 211 4.33 -13.45 18.35
N ARG A 212 5.04 -12.33 18.40
CA ARG A 212 4.87 -11.34 19.48
C ARG A 212 3.51 -10.67 19.45
N MET A 213 3.09 -10.23 18.27
CA MET A 213 1.80 -9.53 18.10
C MET A 213 0.60 -10.48 18.32
N ARG A 214 0.69 -11.75 17.91
CA ARG A 214 -0.35 -12.76 18.21
C ARG A 214 -0.56 -12.97 19.71
N ARG A 215 0.48 -12.90 20.52
CA ARG A 215 0.34 -12.98 22.00
C ARG A 215 -0.53 -11.86 22.58
N GLU A 216 -0.58 -10.71 21.92
CA GLU A 216 -1.38 -9.55 22.33
C GLU A 216 -2.77 -9.53 21.67
N LEU A 217 -2.88 -9.96 20.41
CA LEU A 217 -4.13 -9.94 19.65
C LEU A 217 -4.97 -11.21 19.75
N GLY A 218 -4.32 -12.35 19.96
CA GLY A 218 -4.87 -13.70 19.89
C GLY A 218 -4.21 -14.52 18.77
N GLU A 219 -4.07 -15.83 19.03
CA GLU A 219 -3.39 -16.77 18.11
C GLU A 219 -4.13 -16.94 16.76
N ASP A 220 -5.42 -16.62 16.72
CA ASP A 220 -6.27 -16.67 15.55
C ASP A 220 -6.18 -15.41 14.65
N ALA A 221 -5.29 -14.44 14.99
CA ALA A 221 -5.09 -13.25 14.17
C ALA A 221 -4.66 -13.64 12.76
N LYS A 222 -5.38 -13.14 11.76
CA LYS A 222 -5.09 -13.35 10.34
C LYS A 222 -3.86 -12.54 9.92
N ILE A 223 -3.01 -13.13 9.12
CA ILE A 223 -1.79 -12.47 8.63
C ILE A 223 -1.94 -12.17 7.16
N VAL A 224 -2.03 -10.87 6.85
CA VAL A 224 -2.20 -10.37 5.48
C VAL A 224 -0.98 -9.56 5.09
N ALA A 225 -0.25 -10.03 4.08
CA ALA A 225 0.92 -9.33 3.55
C ALA A 225 0.55 -8.50 2.31
N THR A 226 1.23 -7.37 2.15
CA THR A 226 1.14 -6.50 0.99
C THR A 226 2.49 -5.86 0.69
N GLY A 227 2.59 -5.11 -0.41
CA GLY A 227 3.82 -4.45 -0.83
C GLY A 227 4.57 -5.21 -1.90
N GLY A 228 5.51 -4.52 -2.55
CA GLY A 228 6.19 -5.06 -3.74
C GLY A 228 7.08 -6.27 -3.50
N LEU A 229 7.48 -6.51 -2.25
CA LEU A 229 8.37 -7.61 -1.86
C LEU A 229 7.66 -8.67 -0.99
N ALA A 230 6.32 -8.59 -0.84
CA ALA A 230 5.56 -9.54 -0.03
C ALA A 230 5.71 -10.99 -0.51
N ASP A 231 5.64 -11.22 -1.82
CA ASP A 231 5.76 -12.55 -2.42
C ASP A 231 7.09 -13.24 -2.11
N ILE A 232 8.18 -12.46 -2.04
CA ILE A 232 9.52 -13.01 -1.79
C ILE A 232 9.57 -13.58 -0.37
N VAL A 233 9.03 -12.85 0.62
CA VAL A 233 9.02 -13.30 2.01
C VAL A 233 7.99 -14.43 2.19
N ALA A 234 6.80 -14.29 1.63
CA ALA A 234 5.70 -15.24 1.80
C ALA A 234 6.03 -16.65 1.30
N ARG A 235 6.86 -16.77 0.25
CA ARG A 235 7.30 -18.09 -0.28
C ARG A 235 8.18 -18.88 0.69
N HIS A 236 8.77 -18.23 1.69
CA HIS A 236 9.72 -18.84 2.61
C HIS A 236 9.21 -18.90 4.07
N THR A 237 7.91 -18.70 4.27
CA THR A 237 7.28 -18.80 5.58
C THR A 237 5.85 -19.32 5.47
N THR A 238 5.37 -19.95 6.52
CA THR A 238 3.98 -20.44 6.62
C THR A 238 3.11 -19.52 7.47
N VAL A 239 3.67 -18.46 8.07
CA VAL A 239 2.89 -17.58 8.95
C VAL A 239 2.05 -16.55 8.19
N ILE A 240 2.42 -16.22 6.94
CA ILE A 240 1.65 -15.34 6.06
C ILE A 240 0.56 -16.17 5.41
N GLU A 241 -0.69 -15.88 5.73
CA GLU A 241 -1.86 -16.62 5.24
C GLU A 241 -2.36 -16.07 3.91
N HIS A 242 -2.25 -14.75 3.71
CA HIS A 242 -2.75 -14.06 2.53
C HIS A 242 -1.72 -13.04 2.02
N VAL A 243 -1.57 -12.97 0.70
CA VAL A 243 -0.80 -11.92 0.03
C VAL A 243 -1.76 -11.14 -0.87
N GLU A 244 -1.93 -9.84 -0.58
CA GLU A 244 -2.80 -8.96 -1.37
C GLU A 244 -2.00 -7.74 -1.87
N PRO A 245 -1.54 -7.77 -3.13
CA PRO A 245 -0.69 -6.71 -3.69
C PRO A 245 -1.38 -5.34 -3.75
N HIS A 246 -2.71 -5.33 -3.82
CA HIS A 246 -3.52 -4.13 -4.00
C HIS A 246 -4.25 -3.68 -2.73
N LEU A 247 -3.83 -4.15 -1.56
CA LEU A 247 -4.54 -3.97 -0.29
C LEU A 247 -4.86 -2.51 0.03
N VAL A 248 -3.91 -1.58 -0.19
CA VAL A 248 -4.15 -0.15 0.02
C VAL A 248 -5.22 0.39 -0.94
N LEU A 249 -5.12 0.06 -2.24
CA LEU A 249 -6.10 0.49 -3.24
C LEU A 249 -7.50 -0.07 -2.95
N LEU A 250 -7.59 -1.28 -2.44
CA LEU A 250 -8.86 -1.90 -2.00
C LEU A 250 -9.45 -1.16 -0.79
N GLY A 251 -8.61 -0.73 0.16
CA GLY A 251 -9.04 0.09 1.28
C GLY A 251 -9.58 1.45 0.84
N LEU A 252 -8.90 2.11 -0.10
CA LEU A 252 -9.37 3.35 -0.71
C LEU A 252 -10.67 3.15 -1.48
N TYR A 253 -10.79 2.05 -2.22
CA TYR A 253 -12.04 1.68 -2.89
C TYR A 253 -13.19 1.52 -1.88
N ARG A 254 -12.96 0.82 -0.78
CA ARG A 254 -13.95 0.63 0.28
C ARG A 254 -14.37 1.95 0.92
N TYR A 255 -13.44 2.84 1.19
CA TYR A 255 -13.72 4.18 1.69
C TYR A 255 -14.58 4.99 0.72
N ALA A 256 -14.24 4.94 -0.57
CA ALA A 256 -14.94 5.68 -1.62
C ALA A 256 -16.42 5.26 -1.79
N GLN A 257 -16.78 4.05 -1.41
CA GLN A 257 -18.18 3.60 -1.48
C GLN A 257 -19.10 4.38 -0.53
N GLY A 258 -18.56 4.95 0.55
CA GLY A 258 -19.29 5.79 1.48
C GLY A 258 -19.35 7.28 1.08
N LEU A 259 -18.65 7.69 0.02
CA LEU A 259 -18.61 9.07 -0.42
C LEU A 259 -19.76 9.40 -1.39
N PRO A 260 -20.27 10.65 -1.37
CA PRO A 260 -21.24 11.10 -2.37
C PRO A 260 -20.63 11.05 -3.78
N VAL A 261 -21.45 10.70 -4.75
CA VAL A 261 -21.05 10.75 -6.18
C VAL A 261 -21.09 12.20 -6.62
N ALA A 262 -20.01 12.69 -7.21
CA ALA A 262 -20.06 13.98 -7.89
C ALA A 262 -21.13 13.93 -8.99
N GLU A 263 -22.18 14.74 -8.87
CA GLU A 263 -23.14 14.98 -9.95
C GLU A 263 -22.39 15.69 -11.08
N ASN A 264 -22.62 15.24 -12.31
CA ASN A 264 -22.10 15.94 -13.49
C ASN A 264 -22.62 17.38 -13.44
N GLN A 265 -21.74 18.33 -13.27
CA GLN A 265 -22.01 19.65 -13.80
C GLN A 265 -21.99 19.49 -15.33
N THR A 266 -23.16 19.21 -15.91
CA THR A 266 -23.40 19.42 -17.33
C THR A 266 -23.15 20.91 -17.54
N GLY A 267 -21.99 21.25 -18.11
CA GLY A 267 -21.69 22.61 -18.51
C GLY A 267 -22.79 23.12 -19.45
N PRO A 268 -23.03 24.44 -19.45
CA PRO A 268 -23.99 25.02 -20.33
C PRO A 268 -23.57 24.74 -21.77
N ALA A 269 -24.58 24.42 -22.58
CA ALA A 269 -24.48 24.18 -24.03
C ALA A 269 -23.94 25.39 -24.77
#